data_153b15c3e988f0b0987ce1858113c8bf
#
_entry.id   153b15c3e988f0b0987ce1858113c8bf
#
_cell.length_a   1.000
_cell.length_b   1.000
_cell.length_c   1.000
_cell.angle_alpha   90.00
_cell.angle_beta   90.00
_cell.angle_gamma   90.00
#
_symmetry.space_group_name_H-M   'P 1'
#
loop_
_entity.id
_entity.type
_entity.pdbx_description
1 polymer ?
#
loop_
_entity_poly.entity_id
_entity_poly.type
_entity_poly.pdbx_seq_one_letter_code
_entity_poly.pdbx_strand_id
1 'polypeptide(L)'
;MKTAQLGIELGTRHLRICTRDKEEFLKIKNMIAFDEDAKLKAFGNEAFAMYEKQPYSIHVVKPMEHGVISDYTNMRYLLGTVLDHYFKRIRKTGLMIAVPVDITNVEKRAFEDLAWESASRVKDVTLVPKPILAAIGSGIDVNAPCGNMIIDIGASTTEISVISLGGIVTSRLLPYGGDQIDEWIRDYVKKNYKLAIGTRSARHLKLAYAKIEDKEAAMIKGRDLASGLPKQEKIPIQIVEEKAHSQVRDICVQVKAVLESITPELASDIMNQGIYVSGGGAAFP
;
A
#
# COMPACT_ATOMS: atom_id res chain seq x y z
N MET A 1 8.42 -30.83 -15.05
CA MET A 1 7.30 -29.88 -14.91
C MET A 1 7.89 -28.50 -14.71
N LYS A 2 7.50 -27.51 -15.51
CA LYS A 2 7.94 -26.11 -15.32
C LYS A 2 7.43 -25.59 -13.96
N THR A 3 8.29 -24.92 -13.21
CA THR A 3 7.93 -24.18 -11.99
C THR A 3 7.13 -22.96 -12.39
N ALA A 4 5.90 -22.80 -11.85
CA ALA A 4 5.13 -21.60 -12.07
C ALA A 4 5.77 -20.43 -11.33
N GLN A 5 5.78 -19.23 -11.92
CA GLN A 5 6.30 -18.01 -11.29
C GLN A 5 5.12 -17.13 -10.89
N LEU A 6 5.10 -16.72 -9.62
CA LEU A 6 4.15 -15.78 -9.06
C LEU A 6 4.87 -14.51 -8.64
N GLY A 7 4.44 -13.36 -9.17
CA GLY A 7 4.82 -12.05 -8.67
C GLY A 7 3.88 -11.63 -7.53
N ILE A 8 4.44 -11.25 -6.39
CA ILE A 8 3.67 -10.89 -5.18
C ILE A 8 4.07 -9.50 -4.71
N GLU A 9 3.09 -8.64 -4.52
CA GLU A 9 3.23 -7.39 -3.78
C GLU A 9 2.48 -7.48 -2.45
N LEU A 10 3.23 -7.40 -1.35
CA LEU A 10 2.71 -7.32 0.01
C LEU A 10 2.60 -5.84 0.40
N GLY A 11 1.49 -5.21 0.02
CA GLY A 11 1.24 -3.82 0.40
C GLY A 11 0.47 -3.72 1.71
N THR A 12 0.62 -2.61 2.45
CA THR A 12 -0.09 -2.38 3.72
C THR A 12 -1.60 -2.56 3.58
N ARG A 13 -2.19 -2.17 2.46
CA ARG A 13 -3.64 -2.24 2.26
C ARG A 13 -4.11 -3.37 1.35
N HIS A 14 -3.29 -3.76 0.40
CA HIS A 14 -3.63 -4.78 -0.59
C HIS A 14 -2.49 -5.77 -0.77
N LEU A 15 -2.85 -7.03 -0.84
CA LEU A 15 -2.05 -8.10 -1.39
C LEU A 15 -2.38 -8.22 -2.88
N ARG A 16 -1.37 -8.19 -3.74
CA ARG A 16 -1.51 -8.40 -5.19
C ARG A 16 -0.66 -9.57 -5.61
N ILE A 17 -1.22 -10.45 -6.43
CA ILE A 17 -0.50 -11.61 -6.97
C ILE A 17 -0.79 -11.70 -8.47
N CYS A 18 0.25 -11.79 -9.27
CA CYS A 18 0.16 -12.06 -10.71
C CYS A 18 0.87 -13.35 -11.06
N THR A 19 0.49 -13.93 -12.20
CA THR A 19 1.18 -15.05 -12.83
C THR A 19 1.84 -14.57 -14.10
N ARG A 20 2.95 -15.22 -14.50
CA ARG A 20 3.69 -14.85 -15.71
C ARG A 20 2.83 -14.87 -16.98
N ASP A 21 1.84 -15.76 -17.03
CA ASP A 21 1.08 -16.07 -18.25
C ASP A 21 -0.28 -15.33 -18.30
N LYS A 22 -0.56 -14.45 -17.32
CA LYS A 22 -1.83 -13.72 -17.25
C LYS A 22 -1.60 -12.23 -17.03
N GLU A 23 -2.26 -11.40 -17.81
CA GLU A 23 -2.28 -9.94 -17.62
C GLU A 23 -3.08 -9.53 -16.37
N GLU A 24 -4.08 -10.36 -15.98
CA GLU A 24 -4.88 -10.13 -14.79
C GLU A 24 -4.13 -10.49 -13.51
N PHE A 25 -4.30 -9.69 -12.49
CA PHE A 25 -3.75 -9.94 -11.15
C PHE A 25 -4.86 -10.06 -10.10
N LEU A 26 -4.62 -10.96 -9.14
CA LEU A 26 -5.44 -11.03 -7.93
C LEU A 26 -5.14 -9.80 -7.07
N LYS A 27 -6.18 -9.06 -6.66
CA LYS A 27 -6.09 -7.93 -5.72
C LYS A 27 -7.09 -8.11 -4.60
N ILE A 28 -6.61 -8.35 -3.41
CA ILE A 28 -7.43 -8.49 -2.20
C ILE A 28 -6.93 -7.57 -1.10
N LYS A 29 -7.74 -7.35 -0.08
CA LYS A 29 -7.32 -6.61 1.13
C LYS A 29 -6.28 -7.44 1.89
N ASN A 30 -5.26 -6.76 2.41
CA ASN A 30 -4.27 -7.40 3.27
C ASN A 30 -4.81 -7.43 4.71
N MET A 31 -5.77 -8.32 4.94
CA MET A 31 -6.48 -8.50 6.22
C MET A 31 -6.90 -9.95 6.41
N ILE A 32 -6.95 -10.37 7.66
CA ILE A 32 -7.41 -11.71 8.07
C ILE A 32 -8.25 -11.59 9.34
N ALA A 33 -9.24 -12.46 9.50
CA ALA A 33 -10.14 -12.46 10.65
C ALA A 33 -10.23 -13.86 11.26
N PHE A 34 -10.17 -13.91 12.60
CA PHE A 34 -10.26 -15.12 13.42
C PHE A 34 -11.39 -15.00 14.45
N ASP A 35 -11.88 -16.15 14.93
CA ASP A 35 -12.72 -16.21 16.13
C ASP A 35 -11.87 -16.34 17.42
N GLU A 36 -12.55 -16.45 18.56
CA GLU A 36 -11.93 -16.62 19.88
C GLU A 36 -11.06 -17.88 19.99
N ASP A 37 -11.40 -18.92 19.25
CA ASP A 37 -10.64 -20.18 19.19
C ASP A 37 -9.48 -20.13 18.17
N ALA A 38 -9.12 -18.95 17.68
CA ALA A 38 -8.13 -18.72 16.63
C ALA A 38 -8.41 -19.44 15.30
N LYS A 39 -9.67 -19.78 15.03
CA LYS A 39 -10.08 -20.36 13.75
C LYS A 39 -10.31 -19.26 12.71
N LEU A 40 -9.84 -19.51 11.50
CA LEU A 40 -10.05 -18.61 10.38
C LEU A 40 -11.54 -18.40 10.08
N LYS A 41 -12.00 -17.17 10.11
CA LYS A 41 -13.36 -16.76 9.71
C LYS A 41 -13.41 -16.18 8.31
N ALA A 42 -12.45 -15.31 7.99
CA ALA A 42 -12.40 -14.65 6.69
C ALA A 42 -10.99 -14.13 6.39
N PHE A 43 -10.72 -13.87 5.12
CA PHE A 43 -9.52 -13.16 4.69
C PHE A 43 -9.83 -12.22 3.52
N GLY A 44 -8.91 -11.34 3.20
CA GLY A 44 -9.03 -10.42 2.09
C GLY A 44 -10.21 -9.45 2.23
N ASN A 45 -11.04 -9.37 1.21
CA ASN A 45 -12.18 -8.45 1.14
C ASN A 45 -13.28 -8.78 2.16
N GLU A 46 -13.46 -10.06 2.49
CA GLU A 46 -14.44 -10.49 3.50
C GLU A 46 -13.99 -10.06 4.90
N ALA A 47 -12.73 -10.25 5.26
CA ALA A 47 -12.19 -9.75 6.53
C ALA A 47 -12.28 -8.20 6.62
N PHE A 48 -12.02 -7.49 5.51
CA PHE A 48 -12.20 -6.05 5.45
C PHE A 48 -13.67 -5.63 5.64
N ALA A 49 -14.63 -6.43 5.18
CA ALA A 49 -16.05 -6.13 5.40
C ALA A 49 -16.45 -6.20 6.88
N MET A 50 -15.75 -7.02 7.68
CA MET A 50 -15.93 -7.16 9.13
C MET A 50 -15.23 -6.03 9.91
N TYR A 51 -14.14 -5.47 9.38
CA TYR A 51 -13.31 -4.48 10.07
C TYR A 51 -14.10 -3.26 10.54
N GLU A 52 -13.90 -2.85 11.80
CA GLU A 52 -14.64 -1.80 12.53
C GLU A 52 -16.15 -2.11 12.77
N LYS A 53 -16.59 -3.37 12.51
CA LYS A 53 -17.99 -3.81 12.71
C LYS A 53 -18.07 -5.14 13.44
N GLN A 54 -16.95 -5.77 13.71
CA GLN A 54 -16.88 -7.10 14.32
C GLN A 54 -17.35 -7.05 15.78
N PRO A 55 -18.02 -8.11 16.26
CA PRO A 55 -18.24 -8.33 17.71
C PRO A 55 -16.91 -8.66 18.40
N TYR A 56 -16.89 -8.65 19.72
CA TYR A 56 -15.69 -8.97 20.51
C TYR A 56 -15.14 -10.38 20.24
N SER A 57 -15.98 -11.31 19.83
CA SER A 57 -15.62 -12.68 19.47
C SER A 57 -14.90 -12.83 18.13
N ILE A 58 -14.71 -11.75 17.38
CA ILE A 58 -14.00 -11.76 16.10
C ILE A 58 -12.84 -10.76 16.14
N HIS A 59 -11.65 -11.23 15.79
CA HIS A 59 -10.44 -10.42 15.71
C HIS A 59 -10.05 -10.22 14.25
N VAL A 60 -10.05 -8.97 13.76
CA VAL A 60 -9.60 -8.63 12.42
C VAL A 60 -8.21 -8.01 12.52
N VAL A 61 -7.25 -8.61 11.83
CA VAL A 61 -5.83 -8.23 11.87
C VAL A 61 -5.38 -7.66 10.54
N LYS A 62 -4.55 -6.62 10.60
CA LYS A 62 -3.77 -6.07 9.48
C LYS A 62 -2.31 -6.45 9.70
N PRO A 63 -1.77 -7.42 8.98
CA PRO A 63 -0.44 -7.93 9.29
C PRO A 63 0.71 -7.09 8.72
N MET A 64 0.41 -6.02 7.98
CA MET A 64 1.40 -5.11 7.39
C MET A 64 1.16 -3.68 7.84
N GLU A 65 2.22 -2.99 8.27
CA GLU A 65 2.20 -1.57 8.61
C GLU A 65 3.44 -0.88 8.01
N HIS A 66 3.28 0.35 7.55
CA HIS A 66 4.37 1.15 6.98
C HIS A 66 5.26 0.43 5.95
N GLY A 67 4.65 -0.48 5.17
CA GLY A 67 5.35 -1.22 4.12
C GLY A 67 6.14 -2.44 4.59
N VAL A 68 6.16 -2.73 5.89
CA VAL A 68 6.84 -3.88 6.50
C VAL A 68 5.87 -4.84 7.21
N ILE A 69 6.34 -6.03 7.51
CA ILE A 69 5.55 -7.06 8.22
C ILE A 69 5.53 -6.68 9.70
N SER A 70 4.37 -6.27 10.22
CA SER A 70 4.16 -5.95 11.64
C SER A 70 3.71 -7.17 12.45
N ASP A 71 3.04 -8.12 11.81
CA ASP A 71 2.59 -9.38 12.42
C ASP A 71 2.95 -10.56 11.50
N TYR A 72 4.12 -11.15 11.78
CA TYR A 72 4.68 -12.22 10.96
C TYR A 72 3.77 -13.45 10.91
N THR A 73 3.26 -13.88 12.07
CA THR A 73 2.43 -15.09 12.17
C THR A 73 1.17 -14.97 11.34
N ASN A 74 0.46 -13.85 11.48
CA ASN A 74 -0.76 -13.62 10.72
C ASN A 74 -0.49 -13.33 9.25
N MET A 75 0.64 -12.70 8.90
CA MET A 75 1.02 -12.51 7.49
C MET A 75 1.32 -13.84 6.80
N ARG A 76 2.08 -14.73 7.48
CA ARG A 76 2.37 -16.08 6.98
C ARG A 76 1.09 -16.89 6.76
N TYR A 77 0.19 -16.85 7.73
CA TYR A 77 -1.09 -17.56 7.64
C TYR A 77 -1.95 -17.02 6.50
N LEU A 78 -2.03 -15.70 6.35
CA LEU A 78 -2.76 -15.05 5.26
C LEU A 78 -2.19 -15.43 3.90
N LEU A 79 -0.87 -15.30 3.71
CA LEU A 79 -0.24 -15.63 2.42
C LEU A 79 -0.44 -17.11 2.06
N GLY A 80 -0.24 -18.02 3.03
CA GLY A 80 -0.49 -19.45 2.84
C GLY A 80 -1.94 -19.74 2.44
N THR A 81 -2.89 -19.15 3.16
CA THR A 81 -4.34 -19.29 2.85
C THR A 81 -4.67 -18.80 1.44
N VAL A 82 -4.13 -17.65 1.04
CA VAL A 82 -4.34 -17.07 -0.30
C VAL A 82 -3.74 -17.98 -1.38
N LEU A 83 -2.52 -18.47 -1.19
CA LEU A 83 -1.88 -19.38 -2.12
C LEU A 83 -2.67 -20.69 -2.25
N ASP A 84 -3.18 -21.23 -1.15
CA ASP A 84 -3.97 -22.46 -1.16
C ASP A 84 -5.37 -22.28 -1.76
N HIS A 85 -5.97 -21.13 -1.57
CA HIS A 85 -7.31 -20.86 -2.10
C HIS A 85 -7.27 -20.60 -3.61
N TYR A 86 -6.42 -19.70 -4.08
CA TYR A 86 -6.42 -19.24 -5.47
C TYR A 86 -5.47 -20.01 -6.38
N PHE A 87 -4.39 -20.58 -5.83
CA PHE A 87 -3.31 -21.21 -6.59
C PHE A 87 -3.07 -22.69 -6.25
N LYS A 88 -4.05 -23.37 -5.66
CA LYS A 88 -3.95 -24.79 -5.22
C LYS A 88 -3.53 -25.78 -6.30
N ARG A 89 -3.77 -25.48 -7.58
CA ARG A 89 -3.40 -26.36 -8.71
C ARG A 89 -1.91 -26.27 -9.06
N ILE A 90 -1.19 -25.28 -8.56
CA ILE A 90 0.23 -25.12 -8.80
C ILE A 90 0.99 -26.03 -7.84
N ARG A 91 1.71 -27.01 -8.37
CA ARG A 91 2.46 -28.01 -7.59
C ARG A 91 3.85 -27.56 -7.18
N LYS A 92 4.51 -26.70 -8.00
CA LYS A 92 5.82 -26.11 -7.73
C LYS A 92 5.77 -24.65 -8.14
N THR A 93 6.15 -23.76 -7.25
CA THR A 93 6.13 -22.31 -7.53
C THR A 93 7.41 -21.63 -7.10
N GLY A 94 7.87 -20.68 -7.91
CA GLY A 94 8.79 -19.62 -7.51
C GLY A 94 8.00 -18.38 -7.14
N LEU A 95 8.42 -17.71 -6.08
CA LEU A 95 7.83 -16.45 -5.62
C LEU A 95 8.81 -15.31 -5.87
N MET A 96 8.35 -14.30 -6.59
CA MET A 96 9.05 -13.02 -6.74
C MET A 96 8.30 -11.99 -5.89
N ILE A 97 8.92 -11.49 -4.83
CA ILE A 97 8.27 -10.60 -3.86
C ILE A 97 8.83 -9.19 -3.99
N ALA A 98 7.92 -8.24 -4.19
CA ALA A 98 8.22 -6.82 -4.18
C ALA A 98 8.48 -6.33 -2.75
N VAL A 99 9.66 -5.75 -2.49
CA VAL A 99 10.05 -5.22 -1.19
C VAL A 99 10.48 -3.76 -1.30
N PRO A 100 10.28 -2.92 -0.26
CA PRO A 100 10.85 -1.58 -0.23
C PRO A 100 12.39 -1.63 -0.27
N VAL A 101 13.03 -0.55 -0.71
CA VAL A 101 14.50 -0.48 -0.76
C VAL A 101 15.08 -0.22 0.61
N ASP A 102 14.52 0.76 1.31
CA ASP A 102 15.04 1.24 2.60
C ASP A 102 14.43 0.43 3.75
N ILE A 103 14.79 -0.86 3.78
CA ILE A 103 14.43 -1.81 4.83
C ILE A 103 15.68 -2.44 5.43
N THR A 104 15.59 -2.79 6.71
CA THR A 104 16.68 -3.45 7.43
C THR A 104 16.93 -4.88 6.90
N ASN A 105 18.12 -5.43 7.16
CA ASN A 105 18.41 -6.82 6.82
C ASN A 105 17.47 -7.81 7.55
N VAL A 106 16.99 -7.47 8.75
CA VAL A 106 16.03 -8.28 9.49
C VAL A 106 14.68 -8.31 8.80
N GLU A 107 14.18 -7.15 8.36
CA GLU A 107 12.94 -7.05 7.60
C GLU A 107 13.03 -7.77 6.25
N LYS A 108 14.17 -7.62 5.55
CA LYS A 108 14.43 -8.34 4.30
C LYS A 108 14.35 -9.85 4.50
N ARG A 109 15.02 -10.35 5.55
CA ARG A 109 14.97 -11.77 5.91
C ARG A 109 13.55 -12.22 6.29
N ALA A 110 12.78 -11.38 6.98
CA ALA A 110 11.38 -11.69 7.29
C ALA A 110 10.53 -11.89 6.03
N PHE A 111 10.76 -11.12 4.95
CA PHE A 111 10.08 -11.35 3.67
C PHE A 111 10.52 -12.68 3.01
N GLU A 112 11.80 -13.03 3.08
CA GLU A 112 12.33 -14.31 2.55
C GLU A 112 11.74 -15.50 3.30
N ASP A 113 11.84 -15.49 4.64
CA ASP A 113 11.33 -16.56 5.50
C ASP A 113 9.81 -16.71 5.36
N LEU A 114 9.06 -15.60 5.31
CA LEU A 114 7.63 -15.60 5.03
C LEU A 114 7.29 -16.34 3.74
N ALA A 115 8.04 -16.08 2.66
CA ALA A 115 7.81 -16.71 1.37
C ALA A 115 8.04 -18.22 1.44
N TRP A 116 9.17 -18.66 2.03
CA TRP A 116 9.50 -20.07 2.19
C TRP A 116 8.49 -20.81 3.06
N GLU A 117 8.03 -20.19 4.15
CA GLU A 117 7.14 -20.81 5.12
C GLU A 117 5.65 -20.76 4.72
N SER A 118 5.28 -19.93 3.74
CA SER A 118 3.87 -19.75 3.34
C SER A 118 3.24 -20.98 2.71
N ALA A 119 4.03 -21.80 1.98
CA ALA A 119 3.55 -23.04 1.40
C ALA A 119 4.69 -23.99 1.04
N SER A 120 4.54 -25.28 1.34
CA SER A 120 5.54 -26.35 1.08
C SER A 120 5.91 -26.50 -0.40
N ARG A 121 5.08 -26.00 -1.31
CA ARG A 121 5.30 -26.03 -2.75
C ARG A 121 6.22 -24.92 -3.28
N VAL A 122 6.59 -23.95 -2.46
CA VAL A 122 7.59 -22.93 -2.81
C VAL A 122 8.94 -23.59 -3.00
N LYS A 123 9.61 -23.30 -4.11
CA LYS A 123 10.90 -23.91 -4.50
C LYS A 123 11.96 -22.87 -4.84
N ASP A 124 11.56 -21.63 -4.97
CA ASP A 124 12.44 -20.51 -5.28
C ASP A 124 11.82 -19.23 -4.74
N VAL A 125 12.65 -18.34 -4.19
CA VAL A 125 12.23 -17.04 -3.67
C VAL A 125 13.21 -15.98 -4.15
N THR A 126 12.68 -14.94 -4.76
CA THR A 126 13.46 -13.79 -5.22
C THR A 126 12.82 -12.52 -4.66
N LEU A 127 13.59 -11.72 -3.94
CA LEU A 127 13.16 -10.38 -3.54
C LEU A 127 13.57 -9.37 -4.61
N VAL A 128 12.62 -8.51 -5.00
CA VAL A 128 12.85 -7.46 -5.99
C VAL A 128 12.46 -6.12 -5.41
N PRO A 129 13.32 -5.09 -5.50
CA PRO A 129 13.00 -3.74 -5.06
C PRO A 129 11.75 -3.20 -5.76
N LYS A 130 10.77 -2.68 -5.01
CA LYS A 130 9.53 -2.11 -5.56
C LYS A 130 9.76 -1.05 -6.63
N PRO A 131 10.71 -0.10 -6.48
CA PRO A 131 10.93 0.93 -7.49
C PRO A 131 11.33 0.36 -8.86
N ILE A 132 12.12 -0.73 -8.88
CA ILE A 132 12.48 -1.40 -10.14
C ILE A 132 11.23 -1.95 -10.83
N LEU A 133 10.35 -2.62 -10.07
CA LEU A 133 9.09 -3.15 -10.61
C LEU A 133 8.13 -2.05 -11.05
N ALA A 134 8.07 -0.95 -10.29
CA ALA A 134 7.26 0.21 -10.64
C ALA A 134 7.76 0.89 -11.92
N ALA A 135 9.09 1.01 -12.09
CA ALA A 135 9.70 1.56 -13.30
C ALA A 135 9.40 0.70 -14.53
N ILE A 136 9.59 -0.63 -14.42
CA ILE A 136 9.27 -1.56 -15.51
C ILE A 136 7.77 -1.48 -15.86
N GLY A 137 6.90 -1.45 -14.85
CA GLY A 137 5.45 -1.32 -15.02
C GLY A 137 5.02 0.01 -15.65
N SER A 138 5.85 1.04 -15.54
CA SER A 138 5.65 2.35 -16.18
C SER A 138 6.27 2.44 -17.57
N GLY A 139 6.84 1.34 -18.09
CA GLY A 139 7.46 1.29 -19.43
C GLY A 139 8.89 1.84 -19.49
N ILE A 140 9.56 2.03 -18.34
CA ILE A 140 10.94 2.51 -18.30
C ILE A 140 11.89 1.35 -18.57
N ASP A 141 12.85 1.55 -19.48
CA ASP A 141 14.01 0.65 -19.63
C ASP A 141 14.98 0.91 -18.47
N VAL A 142 14.85 0.10 -17.42
CA VAL A 142 15.69 0.24 -16.21
C VAL A 142 17.17 -0.01 -16.45
N ASN A 143 17.54 -0.70 -17.55
CA ASN A 143 18.94 -1.03 -17.88
C ASN A 143 19.62 0.09 -18.68
N ALA A 144 18.89 1.06 -19.18
CA ALA A 144 19.45 2.18 -19.92
C ALA A 144 20.45 2.98 -19.04
N PRO A 145 21.53 3.51 -19.63
CA PRO A 145 22.47 4.41 -18.93
C PRO A 145 21.86 5.83 -18.83
N CYS A 146 20.69 5.92 -18.21
CA CYS A 146 19.90 7.15 -18.07
C CYS A 146 19.27 7.18 -16.68
N GLY A 147 19.34 8.35 -16.02
CA GLY A 147 18.72 8.58 -14.73
C GLY A 147 17.21 8.70 -14.84
N ASN A 148 16.46 7.84 -14.15
CA ASN A 148 15.01 7.90 -14.06
C ASN A 148 14.58 8.04 -12.60
N MET A 149 13.69 8.99 -12.30
CA MET A 149 13.10 9.13 -10.98
C MET A 149 11.69 8.58 -10.96
N ILE A 150 11.42 7.74 -9.95
CA ILE A 150 10.09 7.20 -9.71
C ILE A 150 9.64 7.50 -8.28
N ILE A 151 8.37 7.87 -8.13
CA ILE A 151 7.71 8.12 -6.83
C ILE A 151 6.54 7.15 -6.73
N ASP A 152 6.60 6.20 -5.80
CA ASP A 152 5.49 5.28 -5.50
C ASP A 152 4.73 5.75 -4.26
N ILE A 153 3.53 6.31 -4.46
CA ILE A 153 2.68 6.81 -3.37
C ILE A 153 1.70 5.71 -2.96
N GLY A 154 2.07 4.99 -1.92
CA GLY A 154 1.32 3.86 -1.38
C GLY A 154 0.19 4.23 -0.42
N ALA A 155 -0.26 3.25 0.36
CA ALA A 155 -1.27 3.44 1.40
C ALA A 155 -0.66 4.10 2.65
N SER A 156 0.46 3.59 3.14
CA SER A 156 1.11 4.07 4.38
C SER A 156 2.53 4.59 4.17
N THR A 157 3.08 4.43 2.97
CA THR A 157 4.44 4.87 2.62
C THR A 157 4.46 5.55 1.25
N THR A 158 5.42 6.44 1.07
CA THR A 158 5.82 6.99 -0.25
C THR A 158 7.31 6.69 -0.44
N GLU A 159 7.66 6.08 -1.56
CA GLU A 159 9.05 5.74 -1.90
C GLU A 159 9.50 6.57 -3.11
N ILE A 160 10.60 7.32 -2.94
CA ILE A 160 11.22 8.16 -3.98
C ILE A 160 12.55 7.50 -4.34
N SER A 161 12.72 7.10 -5.60
CA SER A 161 13.92 6.37 -6.02
C SER A 161 14.45 6.90 -7.35
N VAL A 162 15.76 6.92 -7.48
CA VAL A 162 16.47 7.16 -8.75
C VAL A 162 17.10 5.87 -9.21
N ILE A 163 16.85 5.52 -10.46
CA ILE A 163 17.25 4.25 -11.09
C ILE A 163 18.09 4.57 -12.31
N SER A 164 19.18 3.84 -12.49
CA SER A 164 20.03 3.86 -13.68
C SER A 164 20.81 2.56 -13.81
N LEU A 165 21.09 2.10 -15.02
CA LEU A 165 21.89 0.90 -15.31
C LEU A 165 21.44 -0.36 -14.55
N GLY A 166 20.13 -0.56 -14.42
CA GLY A 166 19.52 -1.70 -13.72
C GLY A 166 19.61 -1.66 -12.20
N GLY A 167 20.20 -0.60 -11.62
CA GLY A 167 20.40 -0.43 -10.18
C GLY A 167 19.65 0.77 -9.61
N ILE A 168 19.50 0.75 -8.29
CA ILE A 168 18.99 1.89 -7.53
C ILE A 168 20.18 2.75 -7.12
N VAL A 169 20.22 3.99 -7.62
CA VAL A 169 21.26 4.97 -7.29
C VAL A 169 21.05 5.52 -5.89
N THR A 170 19.82 5.92 -5.59
CA THR A 170 19.38 6.40 -4.27
C THR A 170 17.91 6.11 -4.10
N SER A 171 17.49 5.94 -2.86
CA SER A 171 16.08 5.78 -2.50
C SER A 171 15.80 6.44 -1.16
N ARG A 172 14.56 6.90 -0.98
CA ARG A 172 14.07 7.43 0.28
C ARG A 172 12.66 6.94 0.54
N LEU A 173 12.48 6.25 1.65
CA LEU A 173 11.18 5.80 2.12
C LEU A 173 10.61 6.80 3.11
N LEU A 174 9.41 7.32 2.83
CA LEU A 174 8.70 8.26 3.68
C LEU A 174 7.56 7.51 4.40
N PRO A 175 7.40 7.67 5.73
CA PRO A 175 6.41 6.92 6.52
C PRO A 175 5.01 7.52 6.40
N TYR A 176 4.61 7.98 5.23
CA TYR A 176 3.28 8.50 4.97
C TYR A 176 2.81 8.24 3.54
N GLY A 177 1.50 8.11 3.39
CA GLY A 177 0.79 7.86 2.14
C GLY A 177 -0.70 8.17 2.31
N GLY A 178 -1.56 7.47 1.62
CA GLY A 178 -3.00 7.72 1.63
C GLY A 178 -3.70 7.50 2.98
N ASP A 179 -3.13 6.73 3.90
CA ASP A 179 -3.74 6.41 5.20
C ASP A 179 -3.65 7.59 6.16
N GLN A 180 -2.57 8.39 6.11
CA GLN A 180 -2.43 9.61 6.91
C GLN A 180 -3.49 10.65 6.57
N ILE A 181 -3.96 10.72 5.32
CA ILE A 181 -5.08 11.58 4.96
C ILE A 181 -6.37 11.05 5.61
N ASP A 182 -6.60 9.72 5.60
CA ASP A 182 -7.77 9.11 6.23
C ASP A 182 -7.79 9.36 7.76
N GLU A 183 -6.64 9.24 8.42
CA GLU A 183 -6.46 9.50 9.86
C GLU A 183 -6.69 10.97 10.18
N TRP A 184 -6.08 11.86 9.41
CA TRP A 184 -6.26 13.29 9.60
C TRP A 184 -7.72 13.72 9.43
N ILE A 185 -8.45 13.17 8.46
CA ILE A 185 -9.89 13.41 8.28
C ILE A 185 -10.67 12.98 9.53
N ARG A 186 -10.37 11.81 10.10
CA ARG A 186 -11.02 11.33 11.32
C ARG A 186 -10.81 12.30 12.48
N ASP A 187 -9.57 12.73 12.68
CA ASP A 187 -9.20 13.63 13.78
C ASP A 187 -9.81 15.03 13.59
N TYR A 188 -9.82 15.53 12.35
CA TYR A 188 -10.46 16.79 12.00
C TYR A 188 -11.96 16.76 12.31
N VAL A 189 -12.67 15.72 11.86
CA VAL A 189 -14.12 15.56 12.09
C VAL A 189 -14.40 15.38 13.58
N LYS A 190 -13.60 14.60 14.29
CA LYS A 190 -13.70 14.43 15.74
C LYS A 190 -13.52 15.76 16.49
N LYS A 191 -12.52 16.55 16.12
CA LYS A 191 -12.18 17.81 16.79
C LYS A 191 -13.20 18.90 16.53
N ASN A 192 -13.59 19.11 15.27
CA ASN A 192 -14.38 20.26 14.84
C ASN A 192 -15.90 20.01 14.90
N TYR A 193 -16.33 18.75 14.69
CA TYR A 193 -17.76 18.40 14.64
C TYR A 193 -18.22 17.54 15.82
N LYS A 194 -17.31 17.19 16.74
CA LYS A 194 -17.58 16.27 17.87
C LYS A 194 -18.20 14.94 17.41
N LEU A 195 -17.83 14.50 16.19
CA LEU A 195 -18.38 13.31 15.55
C LEU A 195 -17.28 12.25 15.42
N ALA A 196 -17.49 11.07 16.03
CA ALA A 196 -16.60 9.93 15.82
C ALA A 196 -16.99 9.18 14.55
N ILE A 197 -16.05 9.07 13.62
CA ILE A 197 -16.21 8.31 12.36
C ILE A 197 -15.15 7.21 12.28
N GLY A 198 -15.49 6.11 11.57
CA GLY A 198 -14.51 5.04 11.29
C GLY A 198 -13.58 5.38 10.13
N THR A 199 -12.49 4.60 10.01
CA THR A 199 -11.51 4.72 8.92
C THR A 199 -12.16 4.57 7.53
N ARG A 200 -13.17 3.70 7.41
CA ARG A 200 -13.91 3.50 6.16
C ARG A 200 -14.68 4.76 5.73
N SER A 201 -15.29 5.47 6.69
CA SER A 201 -16.04 6.70 6.41
C SER A 201 -15.10 7.84 6.01
N ALA A 202 -13.96 7.99 6.70
CA ALA A 202 -12.93 8.97 6.35
C ALA A 202 -12.38 8.72 4.95
N ARG A 203 -12.06 7.45 4.64
CA ARG A 203 -11.62 7.05 3.29
C ARG A 203 -12.68 7.33 2.23
N HIS A 204 -13.95 7.09 2.55
CA HIS A 204 -15.05 7.38 1.61
C HIS A 204 -15.09 8.88 1.29
N LEU A 205 -14.93 9.74 2.29
CA LEU A 205 -14.84 11.19 2.08
C LEU A 205 -13.66 11.56 1.18
N LYS A 206 -12.47 10.99 1.45
CA LYS A 206 -11.29 11.19 0.61
C LYS A 206 -11.54 10.80 -0.84
N LEU A 207 -12.12 9.61 -1.09
CA LEU A 207 -12.40 9.14 -2.44
C LEU A 207 -13.57 9.88 -3.10
N ALA A 208 -14.50 10.41 -2.33
CA ALA A 208 -15.58 11.26 -2.84
C ALA A 208 -15.04 12.57 -3.40
N TYR A 209 -14.00 13.15 -2.78
CA TYR A 209 -13.32 14.34 -3.31
C TYR A 209 -12.90 14.18 -4.78
N ALA A 210 -12.46 12.96 -5.15
CA ALA A 210 -12.04 12.65 -6.51
C ALA A 210 -13.20 12.53 -7.54
N LYS A 211 -14.46 12.42 -7.06
CA LYS A 211 -15.62 12.06 -7.89
C LYS A 211 -16.74 13.12 -7.92
N ILE A 212 -16.71 14.08 -7.00
CA ILE A 212 -17.78 15.07 -6.88
C ILE A 212 -17.44 16.28 -7.74
N GLU A 213 -18.29 16.60 -8.71
CA GLU A 213 -18.17 17.77 -9.59
C GLU A 213 -18.43 19.07 -8.81
N ASP A 214 -19.41 19.08 -7.87
CA ASP A 214 -19.67 20.18 -6.94
C ASP A 214 -19.00 19.92 -5.59
N LYS A 215 -17.81 20.46 -5.42
CA LYS A 215 -16.89 20.19 -4.29
C LYS A 215 -17.24 20.95 -3.00
N GLU A 216 -18.51 21.20 -2.68
CA GLU A 216 -18.82 21.97 -1.48
C GLU A 216 -18.73 21.15 -0.20
N ALA A 217 -19.47 20.06 -0.08
CA ALA A 217 -19.48 19.23 1.12
C ALA A 217 -20.10 17.83 0.91
N ALA A 218 -19.72 16.88 1.77
CA ALA A 218 -20.28 15.53 1.79
C ALA A 218 -20.97 15.23 3.13
N MET A 219 -22.08 14.48 3.07
CA MET A 219 -22.77 13.96 4.26
C MET A 219 -22.03 12.78 4.84
N ILE A 220 -21.64 12.87 6.10
CA ILE A 220 -20.98 11.79 6.84
C ILE A 220 -21.82 11.36 8.03
N LYS A 221 -21.89 10.04 8.24
CA LYS A 221 -22.53 9.42 9.39
C LYS A 221 -21.50 8.98 10.42
N GLY A 222 -21.78 9.23 11.69
CA GLY A 222 -20.93 8.83 12.79
C GLY A 222 -21.69 8.78 14.10
N ARG A 223 -20.95 8.74 15.21
CA ARG A 223 -21.48 8.79 16.56
C ARG A 223 -21.14 10.15 17.16
N ASP A 224 -22.14 10.90 17.61
CA ASP A 224 -21.96 12.14 18.37
C ASP A 224 -21.23 11.86 19.69
N LEU A 225 -20.20 12.62 19.99
CA LEU A 225 -19.37 12.39 21.19
C LEU A 225 -20.00 12.93 22.47
N ALA A 226 -20.99 13.84 22.34
CA ALA A 226 -21.68 14.39 23.52
C ALA A 226 -22.86 13.51 23.95
N SER A 227 -23.69 13.12 22.99
CA SER A 227 -24.91 12.32 23.26
C SER A 227 -24.71 10.82 23.15
N GLY A 228 -23.64 10.36 22.49
CA GLY A 228 -23.42 8.95 22.17
C GLY A 228 -24.29 8.40 21.04
N LEU A 229 -25.20 9.19 20.49
CA LEU A 229 -26.19 8.77 19.49
C LEU A 229 -25.65 8.86 18.04
N PRO A 230 -26.22 8.09 17.11
CA PRO A 230 -25.95 8.27 15.69
C PRO A 230 -26.28 9.68 15.21
N LYS A 231 -25.39 10.30 14.46
CA LYS A 231 -25.54 11.65 13.92
C LYS A 231 -25.01 11.73 12.50
N GLN A 232 -25.57 12.64 11.71
CA GLN A 232 -25.07 13.00 10.37
C GLN A 232 -24.60 14.45 10.38
N GLU A 233 -23.47 14.69 9.70
CA GLU A 233 -22.92 16.03 9.53
C GLU A 233 -22.51 16.27 8.08
N LYS A 234 -22.64 17.52 7.66
CA LYS A 234 -22.18 17.99 6.35
C LYS A 234 -20.74 18.49 6.51
N ILE A 235 -19.78 17.77 5.94
CA ILE A 235 -18.33 18.07 6.06
C ILE A 235 -17.85 18.71 4.76
N PRO A 236 -17.20 19.88 4.82
CA PRO A 236 -16.59 20.51 3.64
C PRO A 236 -15.54 19.59 3.00
N ILE A 237 -15.62 19.40 1.70
CA ILE A 237 -14.66 18.53 0.98
C ILE A 237 -13.31 19.20 0.83
N GLN A 238 -13.24 20.52 0.87
CA GLN A 238 -11.99 21.31 0.79
C GLN A 238 -10.95 20.91 1.82
N ILE A 239 -11.37 20.39 2.99
CA ILE A 239 -10.42 19.89 4.00
C ILE A 239 -9.54 18.76 3.47
N VAL A 240 -10.07 17.92 2.57
CA VAL A 240 -9.33 16.82 1.95
C VAL A 240 -8.26 17.39 1.01
N GLU A 241 -8.62 18.39 0.22
CA GLU A 241 -7.73 19.11 -0.70
C GLU A 241 -6.56 19.77 0.04
N GLU A 242 -6.86 20.53 1.10
CA GLU A 242 -5.85 21.20 1.93
C GLU A 242 -4.83 20.20 2.49
N LYS A 243 -5.32 19.08 3.03
CA LYS A 243 -4.44 18.03 3.57
C LYS A 243 -3.64 17.33 2.49
N ALA A 244 -4.24 17.03 1.34
CA ALA A 244 -3.56 16.42 0.21
C ALA A 244 -2.45 17.34 -0.32
N HIS A 245 -2.74 18.62 -0.54
CA HIS A 245 -1.76 19.61 -0.96
C HIS A 245 -0.60 19.77 0.06
N SER A 246 -0.90 19.72 1.37
CA SER A 246 0.15 19.73 2.38
C SER A 246 1.08 18.53 2.23
N GLN A 247 0.51 17.33 2.07
CA GLN A 247 1.30 16.11 1.90
C GLN A 247 2.12 16.10 0.60
N VAL A 248 1.54 16.60 -0.50
CA VAL A 248 2.29 16.76 -1.77
C VAL A 248 3.46 17.72 -1.61
N ARG A 249 3.28 18.86 -0.90
CA ARG A 249 4.40 19.77 -0.61
C ARG A 249 5.51 19.08 0.16
N ASP A 250 5.18 18.26 1.16
CA ASP A 250 6.16 17.48 1.92
C ASP A 250 6.92 16.49 1.02
N ILE A 251 6.21 15.82 0.10
CA ILE A 251 6.83 14.94 -0.91
C ILE A 251 7.78 15.75 -1.81
N CYS A 252 7.35 16.92 -2.32
CA CYS A 252 8.18 17.78 -3.17
C CYS A 252 9.48 18.24 -2.48
N VAL A 253 9.43 18.54 -1.18
CA VAL A 253 10.64 18.85 -0.39
C VAL A 253 11.61 17.67 -0.39
N GLN A 254 11.10 16.44 -0.24
CA GLN A 254 11.94 15.25 -0.27
C GLN A 254 12.47 14.92 -1.67
N VAL A 255 11.66 15.15 -2.71
CA VAL A 255 12.10 15.04 -4.12
C VAL A 255 13.28 15.96 -4.38
N LYS A 256 13.17 17.22 -3.95
CA LYS A 256 14.28 18.19 -4.06
C LYS A 256 15.53 17.69 -3.36
N ALA A 257 15.42 17.19 -2.13
CA ALA A 257 16.56 16.65 -1.38
C ALA A 257 17.21 15.44 -2.08
N VAL A 258 16.43 14.60 -2.74
CA VAL A 258 16.94 13.47 -3.55
C VAL A 258 17.67 14.00 -4.78
N LEU A 259 17.11 14.98 -5.51
CA LEU A 259 17.77 15.59 -6.67
C LEU A 259 19.09 16.29 -6.31
N GLU A 260 19.17 16.91 -5.15
CA GLU A 260 20.39 17.53 -4.65
C GLU A 260 21.48 16.52 -4.25
N SER A 261 21.12 15.26 -4.02
CA SER A 261 22.05 14.19 -3.59
C SER A 261 22.65 13.36 -4.73
N ILE A 262 22.17 13.52 -5.96
CA ILE A 262 22.64 12.78 -7.15
C ILE A 262 23.61 13.63 -7.98
N THR A 263 24.28 12.96 -8.96
CA THR A 263 25.18 13.66 -9.88
C THR A 263 24.44 14.60 -10.83
N PRO A 264 25.07 15.66 -11.33
CA PRO A 264 24.48 16.58 -12.31
C PRO A 264 23.97 15.89 -13.57
N GLU A 265 24.66 14.85 -14.04
CA GLU A 265 24.29 14.07 -15.23
C GLU A 265 22.96 13.35 -15.01
N LEU A 266 22.79 12.67 -13.87
CA LEU A 266 21.54 12.02 -13.54
C LEU A 266 20.39 13.02 -13.33
N ALA A 267 20.68 14.18 -12.74
CA ALA A 267 19.70 15.26 -12.58
C ALA A 267 19.26 15.81 -13.96
N SER A 268 20.20 15.95 -14.90
CA SER A 268 19.90 16.35 -16.29
C SER A 268 19.03 15.33 -17.01
N ASP A 269 19.31 14.04 -16.83
CA ASP A 269 18.50 12.96 -17.40
C ASP A 269 17.06 13.05 -16.87
N ILE A 270 16.88 13.17 -15.56
CA ILE A 270 15.56 13.29 -14.92
C ILE A 270 14.81 14.53 -15.40
N MET A 271 15.51 15.65 -15.66
CA MET A 271 14.90 16.86 -16.21
C MET A 271 14.33 16.59 -17.62
N ASN A 272 15.01 15.79 -18.42
CA ASN A 272 14.58 15.44 -19.77
C ASN A 272 13.49 14.36 -19.80
N GLN A 273 13.59 13.33 -18.94
CA GLN A 273 12.66 12.20 -18.88
C GLN A 273 11.39 12.54 -18.07
N GLY A 274 11.48 13.49 -17.15
CA GLY A 274 10.44 13.77 -16.17
C GLY A 274 10.49 12.84 -14.95
N ILE A 275 9.49 12.97 -14.09
CA ILE A 275 9.32 12.18 -12.87
C ILE A 275 8.10 11.28 -13.05
N TYR A 276 8.31 9.98 -12.88
CA TYR A 276 7.24 9.00 -12.97
C TYR A 276 6.57 8.85 -11.60
N VAL A 277 5.24 8.93 -11.56
CA VAL A 277 4.48 8.78 -10.32
C VAL A 277 3.59 7.55 -10.42
N SER A 278 3.71 6.65 -9.45
CA SER A 278 2.95 5.42 -9.37
C SER A 278 2.27 5.25 -8.00
N GLY A 279 1.61 4.09 -7.81
CA GLY A 279 0.91 3.78 -6.58
C GLY A 279 -0.53 4.28 -6.53
N GLY A 280 -1.22 3.93 -5.44
CA GLY A 280 -2.63 4.31 -5.27
C GLY A 280 -2.85 5.79 -4.98
N GLY A 281 -1.82 6.51 -4.53
CA GLY A 281 -1.84 7.94 -4.31
C GLY A 281 -1.69 8.76 -5.59
N ALA A 282 -1.04 8.20 -6.62
CA ALA A 282 -0.90 8.85 -7.92
C ALA A 282 -2.24 9.10 -8.64
N ALA A 283 -3.26 8.30 -8.34
CA ALA A 283 -4.61 8.46 -8.88
C ALA A 283 -5.50 9.42 -8.07
N PHE A 284 -4.95 10.05 -7.05
CA PHE A 284 -5.66 11.05 -6.25
C PHE A 284 -5.50 12.41 -6.93
N PRO A 285 -6.60 13.15 -7.21
CA PRO A 285 -6.58 14.40 -7.96
C PRO A 285 -5.86 15.53 -7.23
#